data_16a3868eec0e7b96e9544817939f1f69
#
_entry.id   16a3868eec0e7b96e9544817939f1f69
#
_cell.length_a   1.000
_cell.length_b   1.000
_cell.length_c   1.000
_cell.angle_alpha   90.00
_cell.angle_beta   90.00
_cell.angle_gamma   90.00
#
_symmetry.space_group_name_H-M   'P 1'
#
loop_
_entity.id
_entity.type
_entity.pdbx_description
1 polymer ?
#
loop_
_entity_poly.entity_id
_entity_poly.type
_entity_poly.pdbx_seq_one_letter_code
_entity_poly.pdbx_strand_id
1 'polypeptide(L)'
;ALLHALRRGPLRARGRRAPGAARLWTLWLLGYAVCGPGLIGEIAGGGPEGAVPLSPAPLLVTAVAVVPAAWCARLFAVRAARRIRTSRGLDEFAAGVRPLLLAVVALFTAVLAALALLTGPLLPGADGAAAPVVALGALFFLARLLIVHGFPGPASAALVAACAVEAAVPALLLAGRLPGLDLLARPAELLVRLGGTAAAPVLACAGAALALLATACTVLVRASAHTP
;
A
#
# COMPACT_ATOMS: atom_id res chain seq x y z
N ALA A 1 -28.63 4.65 -3.93
CA ALA A 1 -28.38 3.20 -3.82
C ALA A 1 -26.95 2.91 -3.33
N LEU A 2 -25.89 3.54 -3.88
CA LEU A 2 -24.48 3.28 -3.53
C LEU A 2 -24.15 3.66 -2.07
N LEU A 3 -24.61 4.82 -1.62
CA LEU A 3 -24.44 5.30 -0.22
C LEU A 3 -25.18 4.41 0.79
N HIS A 4 -26.30 3.79 0.39
CA HIS A 4 -27.07 2.91 1.25
C HIS A 4 -26.43 1.51 1.36
N ALA A 5 -25.81 1.03 0.28
CA ALA A 5 -25.01 -0.20 0.27
C ALA A 5 -23.73 -0.08 1.11
N LEU A 6 -23.08 1.08 1.10
CA LEU A 6 -21.93 1.40 1.95
C LEU A 6 -22.30 1.50 3.45
N ARG A 7 -23.56 1.89 3.76
CA ARG A 7 -24.05 2.00 5.15
C ARG A 7 -24.43 0.67 5.80
N ARG A 8 -24.83 -0.35 5.03
CA ARG A 8 -25.37 -1.62 5.56
C ARG A 8 -24.55 -2.87 5.21
N GLY A 9 -23.39 -2.72 4.56
CA GLY A 9 -22.53 -3.85 4.20
C GLY A 9 -21.75 -4.43 5.38
N PRO A 10 -21.20 -5.65 5.24
CA PRO A 10 -20.37 -6.32 6.25
C PRO A 10 -19.07 -5.57 6.59
N LEU A 11 -18.79 -4.44 5.94
CA LEU A 11 -17.72 -3.50 6.27
C LEU A 11 -17.94 -2.76 7.61
N ARG A 12 -19.12 -2.89 8.22
CA ARG A 12 -19.35 -2.54 9.61
C ARG A 12 -19.04 -3.72 10.54
N ALA A 13 -17.82 -4.21 10.48
CA ALA A 13 -17.28 -4.96 11.62
C ALA A 13 -17.34 -4.01 12.84
N ARG A 14 -18.14 -4.42 13.82
CA ARG A 14 -18.41 -3.67 15.06
C ARG A 14 -17.18 -2.95 15.58
N GLY A 15 -17.15 -1.61 15.46
CA GLY A 15 -16.44 -0.74 16.39
C GLY A 15 -14.92 -0.72 16.40
N ARG A 16 -14.18 -1.50 15.59
CA ARG A 16 -12.73 -1.36 15.52
C ARG A 16 -12.36 -0.24 14.54
N ARG A 17 -12.37 0.98 15.07
CA ARG A 17 -11.70 2.11 14.42
C ARG A 17 -10.24 1.71 14.22
N ALA A 18 -9.69 2.00 13.06
CA ALA A 18 -8.25 1.88 12.87
C ALA A 18 -7.56 2.63 14.03
N PRO A 19 -6.58 2.03 14.73
CA PRO A 19 -5.89 2.71 15.81
C PRO A 19 -5.39 4.06 15.28
N GLY A 20 -5.43 5.11 16.11
CA GLY A 20 -5.07 6.48 15.69
C GLY A 20 -3.70 6.53 15.00
N ALA A 21 -2.76 5.71 15.46
CA ALA A 21 -1.46 5.51 14.85
C ALA A 21 -1.54 5.06 13.38
N ALA A 22 -2.43 4.12 13.03
CA ALA A 22 -2.54 3.67 11.62
C ALA A 22 -3.02 4.78 10.69
N ARG A 23 -3.81 5.72 11.18
CA ARG A 23 -4.22 6.90 10.40
C ARG A 23 -3.05 7.86 10.16
N LEU A 24 -2.22 8.07 11.18
CA LEU A 24 -1.04 8.92 11.07
C LEU A 24 -0.07 8.36 10.03
N TRP A 25 0.20 7.07 10.06
CA TRP A 25 1.07 6.42 9.09
C TRP A 25 0.50 6.45 7.66
N THR A 26 -0.83 6.30 7.53
CA THR A 26 -1.49 6.46 6.22
C THR A 26 -1.34 7.87 5.68
N LEU A 27 -1.50 8.90 6.52
CA LEU A 27 -1.31 10.30 6.13
C LEU A 27 0.15 10.59 5.76
N TRP A 28 1.12 10.01 6.49
CA TRP A 28 2.54 10.11 6.16
C TRP A 28 2.82 9.55 4.77
N LEU A 29 2.40 8.31 4.48
CA LEU A 29 2.61 7.67 3.18
C LEU A 29 1.97 8.46 2.03
N LEU A 30 0.77 9.02 2.25
CA LEU A 30 0.12 9.88 1.26
C LEU A 30 0.88 11.19 1.04
N GLY A 31 1.34 11.84 2.12
CA GLY A 31 2.16 13.05 2.05
C GLY A 31 3.48 12.79 1.33
N TYR A 32 4.16 11.70 1.68
CA TYR A 32 5.40 11.31 1.05
C TYR A 32 5.23 10.94 -0.43
N ALA A 33 4.12 10.33 -0.82
CA ALA A 33 3.82 10.04 -2.22
C ALA A 33 3.73 11.31 -3.09
N VAL A 34 3.36 12.45 -2.48
CA VAL A 34 3.25 13.74 -3.18
C VAL A 34 4.59 14.47 -3.26
N CYS A 35 5.34 14.53 -2.16
CA CYS A 35 6.55 15.35 -2.06
C CYS A 35 7.85 14.54 -2.06
N GLY A 36 7.81 13.24 -1.73
CA GLY A 36 9.02 12.41 -1.52
C GLY A 36 9.93 12.32 -2.74
N PRO A 37 9.45 11.98 -3.93
CA PRO A 37 10.29 11.92 -5.12
C PRO A 37 10.95 13.26 -5.47
N GLY A 38 10.21 14.36 -5.32
CA GLY A 38 10.75 15.69 -5.49
C GLY A 38 11.83 16.03 -4.46
N LEU A 39 11.55 15.72 -3.18
CA LEU A 39 12.50 15.93 -2.09
C LEU A 39 13.80 15.13 -2.30
N ILE A 40 13.71 13.86 -2.70
CA ILE A 40 14.88 13.04 -3.00
C ILE A 40 15.66 13.62 -4.18
N GLY A 41 14.98 14.10 -5.22
CA GLY A 41 15.59 14.73 -6.39
C GLY A 41 16.41 15.95 -6.01
N GLU A 42 15.85 16.86 -5.21
CA GLU A 42 16.52 18.05 -4.71
C GLU A 42 17.72 17.70 -3.81
N ILE A 43 17.55 16.74 -2.91
CA ILE A 43 18.66 16.28 -2.07
C ILE A 43 19.76 15.66 -2.92
N ALA A 44 19.46 14.83 -3.91
CA ALA A 44 20.46 14.18 -4.76
C ALA A 44 21.15 15.18 -5.71
N GLY A 45 20.44 16.22 -6.17
CA GLY A 45 20.94 17.27 -7.07
C GLY A 45 21.84 18.33 -6.44
N GLY A 46 22.05 18.31 -5.13
CA GLY A 46 22.98 19.25 -4.47
C GLY A 46 22.31 20.27 -3.54
N GLY A 47 21.02 20.39 -3.50
CA GLY A 47 20.27 21.27 -2.59
C GLY A 47 19.09 21.97 -3.27
N PRO A 48 18.30 22.71 -2.51
CA PRO A 48 17.11 23.37 -3.00
C PRO A 48 17.47 24.55 -3.91
N GLU A 49 17.34 24.37 -5.21
CA GLU A 49 17.43 25.47 -6.19
C GLU A 49 16.08 26.15 -6.43
N GLY A 50 15.03 25.66 -5.79
CA GLY A 50 13.67 26.18 -5.97
C GLY A 50 12.62 25.49 -5.11
N ALA A 51 11.37 25.56 -5.53
CA ALA A 51 10.27 24.86 -4.86
C ALA A 51 10.32 23.36 -5.16
N VAL A 52 10.21 22.53 -4.15
CA VAL A 52 10.13 21.07 -4.30
C VAL A 52 8.96 20.72 -5.23
N PRO A 53 9.18 19.99 -6.33
CA PRO A 53 8.11 19.63 -7.23
C PRO A 53 7.11 18.70 -6.55
N LEU A 54 5.86 19.15 -6.48
CA LEU A 54 4.75 18.39 -5.89
C LEU A 54 3.95 17.69 -6.99
N SER A 55 3.73 16.39 -6.84
CA SER A 55 2.88 15.63 -7.76
C SER A 55 1.55 15.29 -7.10
N PRO A 56 0.43 15.87 -7.53
CA PRO A 56 -0.90 15.52 -7.01
C PRO A 56 -1.43 14.19 -7.55
N ALA A 57 -0.81 13.64 -8.60
CA ALA A 57 -1.24 12.43 -9.26
C ALA A 57 -1.47 11.23 -8.30
N PRO A 58 -0.58 10.92 -7.34
CA PRO A 58 -0.79 9.83 -6.39
C PRO A 58 -2.06 9.99 -5.54
N LEU A 59 -2.40 11.21 -5.14
CA LEU A 59 -3.61 11.47 -4.34
C LEU A 59 -4.87 11.26 -5.18
N LEU A 60 -4.89 11.77 -6.41
CA LEU A 60 -6.04 11.64 -7.30
C LEU A 60 -6.30 10.17 -7.65
N VAL A 61 -5.27 9.44 -8.04
CA VAL A 61 -5.41 8.02 -8.38
C VAL A 61 -5.82 7.19 -7.16
N THR A 62 -5.24 7.42 -5.98
CA THR A 62 -5.64 6.71 -4.76
C THR A 62 -7.05 7.05 -4.31
N ALA A 63 -7.50 8.29 -4.50
CA ALA A 63 -8.88 8.70 -4.20
C ALA A 63 -9.89 7.98 -5.11
N VAL A 64 -9.63 7.92 -6.42
CA VAL A 64 -10.48 7.20 -7.38
C VAL A 64 -10.45 5.69 -7.11
N ALA A 65 -9.30 5.14 -6.70
CA ALA A 65 -9.11 3.73 -6.40
C ALA A 65 -9.93 3.23 -5.20
N VAL A 66 -10.48 4.11 -4.37
CA VAL A 66 -11.37 3.71 -3.25
C VAL A 66 -12.60 2.95 -3.74
N VAL A 67 -13.15 3.31 -4.91
CA VAL A 67 -14.33 2.65 -5.47
C VAL A 67 -14.03 1.19 -5.88
N PRO A 68 -13.03 0.92 -6.74
CA PRO A 68 -12.67 -0.46 -7.08
C PRO A 68 -12.15 -1.25 -5.86
N ALA A 69 -11.47 -0.61 -4.89
CA ALA A 69 -11.06 -1.27 -3.66
C ALA A 69 -12.27 -1.77 -2.85
N ALA A 70 -13.28 -0.94 -2.67
CA ALA A 70 -14.50 -1.31 -1.96
C ALA A 70 -15.26 -2.44 -2.70
N TRP A 71 -15.28 -2.40 -4.03
CA TRP A 71 -15.89 -3.43 -4.85
C TRP A 71 -15.13 -4.77 -4.76
N CYS A 72 -13.80 -4.75 -4.87
CA CYS A 72 -12.95 -5.93 -4.71
C CYS A 72 -13.09 -6.56 -3.31
N ALA A 73 -13.09 -5.75 -2.26
CA ALA A 73 -13.31 -6.22 -0.89
C ALA A 73 -14.69 -6.88 -0.72
N ARG A 74 -15.73 -6.32 -1.34
CA ARG A 74 -17.07 -6.91 -1.35
C ARG A 74 -17.13 -8.22 -2.13
N LEU A 75 -16.49 -8.29 -3.30
CA LEU A 75 -16.39 -9.53 -4.08
C LEU A 75 -15.72 -10.64 -3.28
N PHE A 76 -14.60 -10.30 -2.60
CA PHE A 76 -13.92 -11.23 -1.72
C PHE A 76 -14.86 -11.74 -0.62
N ALA A 77 -15.51 -10.84 0.13
CA ALA A 77 -16.41 -11.19 1.23
C ALA A 77 -17.57 -12.09 0.78
N VAL A 78 -18.22 -11.76 -0.35
CA VAL A 78 -19.35 -12.56 -0.87
C VAL A 78 -18.88 -13.95 -1.32
N ARG A 79 -17.76 -14.04 -2.04
CA ARG A 79 -17.26 -15.34 -2.53
C ARG A 79 -16.68 -16.20 -1.39
N ALA A 80 -15.99 -15.60 -0.43
CA ALA A 80 -15.51 -16.29 0.76
C ALA A 80 -16.70 -16.86 1.58
N ALA A 81 -17.75 -16.07 1.81
CA ALA A 81 -18.95 -16.52 2.51
C ALA A 81 -19.67 -17.68 1.79
N ARG A 82 -19.70 -17.69 0.45
CA ARG A 82 -20.26 -18.80 -0.32
C ARG A 82 -19.44 -20.08 -0.15
N ARG A 83 -18.09 -19.96 -0.15
CA ARG A 83 -17.21 -21.11 0.02
C ARG A 83 -17.28 -21.71 1.42
N ILE A 84 -17.46 -20.89 2.46
CA ILE A 84 -17.71 -21.41 3.83
C ILE A 84 -18.92 -22.34 3.90
N ARG A 85 -19.98 -22.02 3.15
CA ARG A 85 -21.23 -22.82 3.13
C ARG A 85 -21.10 -24.14 2.38
N THR A 86 -20.13 -24.29 1.50
CA THR A 86 -19.97 -25.46 0.62
C THR A 86 -18.80 -26.35 1.01
N SER A 87 -17.84 -25.87 1.82
CA SER A 87 -16.68 -26.65 2.26
C SER A 87 -17.06 -27.58 3.41
N ARG A 88 -16.63 -28.85 3.30
CA ARG A 88 -16.83 -29.89 4.33
C ARG A 88 -15.65 -30.02 5.30
N GLY A 89 -14.56 -29.24 5.12
CA GLY A 89 -13.37 -29.29 5.94
C GLY A 89 -12.56 -27.98 5.87
N LEU A 90 -11.73 -27.75 6.91
CA LEU A 90 -10.91 -26.54 7.04
C LEU A 90 -9.81 -26.45 5.99
N ASP A 91 -9.25 -27.60 5.59
CA ASP A 91 -8.18 -27.67 4.58
C ASP A 91 -8.70 -27.37 3.18
N GLU A 92 -9.91 -27.83 2.86
CA GLU A 92 -10.60 -27.55 1.59
C GLU A 92 -10.97 -26.08 1.49
N PHE A 93 -11.42 -25.47 2.60
CA PHE A 93 -11.68 -24.04 2.69
C PHE A 93 -10.40 -23.22 2.48
N ALA A 94 -9.31 -23.59 3.16
CA ALA A 94 -8.01 -22.91 3.04
C ALA A 94 -7.47 -22.96 1.62
N ALA A 95 -7.53 -24.13 0.97
CA ALA A 95 -7.10 -24.32 -0.41
C ALA A 95 -7.92 -23.44 -1.41
N GLY A 96 -9.20 -23.18 -1.11
CA GLY A 96 -10.07 -22.38 -1.95
C GLY A 96 -9.99 -20.86 -1.71
N VAL A 97 -9.65 -20.41 -0.50
CA VAL A 97 -9.61 -18.97 -0.15
C VAL A 97 -8.32 -18.30 -0.61
N ARG A 98 -7.19 -19.01 -0.57
CA ARG A 98 -5.90 -18.46 -1.06
C ARG A 98 -5.95 -17.99 -2.51
N PRO A 99 -6.35 -18.81 -3.49
CA PRO A 99 -6.41 -18.37 -4.88
C PRO A 99 -7.43 -17.25 -5.07
N LEU A 100 -8.53 -17.25 -4.30
CA LEU A 100 -9.51 -16.17 -4.34
C LEU A 100 -8.90 -14.84 -3.85
N LEU A 101 -8.13 -14.86 -2.76
CA LEU A 101 -7.42 -13.69 -2.25
C LEU A 101 -6.45 -13.15 -3.29
N LEU A 102 -5.61 -14.05 -3.85
CA LEU A 102 -4.64 -13.68 -4.88
C LEU A 102 -5.33 -13.09 -6.12
N ALA A 103 -6.42 -13.70 -6.58
CA ALA A 103 -7.18 -13.21 -7.73
C ALA A 103 -7.78 -11.81 -7.48
N VAL A 104 -8.30 -11.56 -6.27
CA VAL A 104 -8.86 -10.25 -5.91
C VAL A 104 -7.77 -9.18 -5.78
N VAL A 105 -6.62 -9.52 -5.20
CA VAL A 105 -5.46 -8.61 -5.12
C VAL A 105 -4.92 -8.32 -6.52
N ALA A 106 -4.75 -9.34 -7.37
CA ALA A 106 -4.31 -9.17 -8.75
C ALA A 106 -5.29 -8.31 -9.57
N LEU A 107 -6.59 -8.55 -9.42
CA LEU A 107 -7.62 -7.73 -10.08
C LEU A 107 -7.54 -6.27 -9.64
N PHE A 108 -7.42 -6.02 -8.33
CA PHE A 108 -7.31 -4.67 -7.79
C PHE A 108 -6.05 -3.96 -8.28
N THR A 109 -4.89 -4.63 -8.23
CA THR A 109 -3.62 -4.05 -8.71
C THR A 109 -3.64 -3.80 -10.21
N ALA A 110 -4.27 -4.67 -11.00
CA ALA A 110 -4.44 -4.45 -12.44
C ALA A 110 -5.33 -3.24 -12.74
N VAL A 111 -6.46 -3.09 -12.04
CA VAL A 111 -7.33 -1.91 -12.18
C VAL A 111 -6.61 -0.64 -11.78
N LEU A 112 -5.84 -0.68 -10.69
CA LEU A 112 -5.08 0.47 -10.22
C LEU A 112 -3.96 0.85 -11.19
N ALA A 113 -3.26 -0.14 -11.76
CA ALA A 113 -2.25 0.09 -12.80
C ALA A 113 -2.89 0.71 -14.06
N ALA A 114 -4.03 0.20 -14.50
CA ALA A 114 -4.76 0.78 -15.63
C ALA A 114 -5.17 2.24 -15.35
N LEU A 115 -5.69 2.54 -14.15
CA LEU A 115 -6.02 3.91 -13.75
C LEU A 115 -4.78 4.81 -13.75
N ALA A 116 -3.66 4.36 -13.19
CA ALA A 116 -2.41 5.12 -13.14
C ALA A 116 -1.86 5.42 -14.54
N LEU A 117 -1.91 4.42 -15.45
CA LEU A 117 -1.46 4.59 -16.84
C LEU A 117 -2.38 5.52 -17.65
N LEU A 118 -3.71 5.45 -17.42
CA LEU A 118 -4.67 6.30 -18.11
C LEU A 118 -4.62 7.76 -17.62
N THR A 119 -4.30 7.98 -16.34
CA THR A 119 -4.23 9.32 -15.76
C THR A 119 -2.86 9.97 -15.94
N GLY A 120 -1.79 9.20 -16.15
CA GLY A 120 -0.43 9.70 -16.36
C GLY A 120 -0.35 10.80 -17.43
N PRO A 121 -0.83 10.57 -18.65
CA PRO A 121 -0.78 11.56 -19.71
C PRO A 121 -1.63 12.82 -19.48
N LEU A 122 -2.60 12.73 -18.54
CA LEU A 122 -3.54 13.82 -18.24
C LEU A 122 -3.05 14.75 -17.12
N LEU A 123 -2.03 14.33 -16.37
CA LEU A 123 -1.55 15.05 -15.19
C LEU A 123 -0.09 15.45 -15.36
N PRO A 124 0.22 16.77 -15.29
CA PRO A 124 1.60 17.25 -15.34
C PRO A 124 2.45 16.62 -14.22
N GLY A 125 3.65 16.17 -14.54
CA GLY A 125 4.58 15.55 -13.58
C GLY A 125 4.20 14.15 -13.12
N ALA A 126 3.31 13.45 -13.83
CA ALA A 126 2.93 12.07 -13.55
C ALA A 126 3.85 11.03 -14.19
N ASP A 127 4.87 11.45 -14.94
CA ASP A 127 5.83 10.56 -15.59
C ASP A 127 6.53 9.68 -14.54
N GLY A 128 6.39 8.36 -14.68
CA GLY A 128 6.95 7.39 -13.72
C GLY A 128 6.16 7.20 -12.42
N ALA A 129 5.04 7.92 -12.20
CA ALA A 129 4.26 7.81 -10.98
C ALA A 129 3.42 6.52 -10.88
N ALA A 130 3.26 5.76 -11.95
CA ALA A 130 2.40 4.58 -11.97
C ALA A 130 2.86 3.49 -10.97
N ALA A 131 4.15 3.15 -10.95
CA ALA A 131 4.67 2.11 -10.07
C ALA A 131 4.52 2.44 -8.56
N PRO A 132 4.93 3.62 -8.07
CA PRO A 132 4.73 3.99 -6.66
C PRO A 132 3.25 4.06 -6.28
N VAL A 133 2.37 4.55 -7.16
CA VAL A 133 0.92 4.59 -6.91
C VAL A 133 0.33 3.19 -6.78
N VAL A 134 0.72 2.26 -7.64
CA VAL A 134 0.26 0.86 -7.59
C VAL A 134 0.75 0.18 -6.31
N ALA A 135 2.03 0.37 -5.94
CA ALA A 135 2.59 -0.20 -4.72
C ALA A 135 1.88 0.34 -3.45
N LEU A 136 1.68 1.66 -3.38
CA LEU A 136 0.98 2.32 -2.29
C LEU A 136 -0.48 1.86 -2.17
N GLY A 137 -1.19 1.81 -3.29
CA GLY A 137 -2.58 1.36 -3.32
C GLY A 137 -2.74 -0.10 -2.93
N ALA A 138 -1.83 -0.98 -3.37
CA ALA A 138 -1.81 -2.39 -2.96
C ALA A 138 -1.56 -2.53 -1.45
N LEU A 139 -0.63 -1.75 -0.89
CA LEU A 139 -0.37 -1.71 0.55
C LEU A 139 -1.61 -1.29 1.34
N PHE A 140 -2.28 -0.21 0.93
CA PHE A 140 -3.49 0.27 1.61
C PHE A 140 -4.65 -0.71 1.50
N PHE A 141 -4.83 -1.34 0.35
CA PHE A 141 -5.86 -2.34 0.15
C PHE A 141 -5.66 -3.56 1.06
N LEU A 142 -4.45 -4.11 1.11
CA LEU A 142 -4.12 -5.25 1.97
C LEU A 142 -4.18 -4.90 3.46
N ALA A 143 -3.65 -3.73 3.85
CA ALA A 143 -3.75 -3.25 5.23
C ALA A 143 -5.23 -3.11 5.65
N ARG A 144 -6.06 -2.52 4.80
CA ARG A 144 -7.49 -2.38 5.06
C ARG A 144 -8.20 -3.73 5.14
N LEU A 145 -7.85 -4.65 4.24
CA LEU A 145 -8.40 -6.01 4.25
C LEU A 145 -8.11 -6.71 5.58
N LEU A 146 -6.87 -6.69 6.05
CA LEU A 146 -6.48 -7.30 7.32
C LEU A 146 -7.15 -6.64 8.53
N ILE A 147 -7.23 -5.30 8.56
CA ILE A 147 -7.93 -4.58 9.66
C ILE A 147 -9.40 -4.99 9.73
N VAL A 148 -10.09 -5.08 8.60
CA VAL A 148 -11.51 -5.49 8.55
C VAL A 148 -11.70 -6.92 9.05
N HIS A 149 -10.75 -7.81 8.75
CA HIS A 149 -10.78 -9.21 9.21
C HIS A 149 -10.27 -9.42 10.65
N GLY A 150 -9.96 -8.34 11.38
CA GLY A 150 -9.60 -8.42 12.80
C GLY A 150 -8.11 -8.52 13.10
N PHE A 151 -7.25 -8.31 12.10
CA PHE A 151 -5.77 -8.36 12.23
C PHE A 151 -5.13 -6.97 12.05
N PRO A 152 -5.36 -6.02 12.99
CA PRO A 152 -4.79 -4.68 12.87
C PRO A 152 -3.28 -4.62 13.15
N GLY A 153 -2.73 -5.58 13.91
CA GLY A 153 -1.31 -5.62 14.28
C GLY A 153 -0.38 -5.70 13.07
N PRO A 154 -0.49 -6.74 12.23
CA PRO A 154 0.32 -6.85 11.01
C PRO A 154 0.15 -5.68 10.05
N ALA A 155 -1.09 -5.18 9.91
CA ALA A 155 -1.36 -4.02 9.05
C ALA A 155 -0.63 -2.76 9.53
N SER A 156 -0.68 -2.46 10.84
CA SER A 156 0.02 -1.31 11.39
C SER A 156 1.54 -1.47 11.32
N ALA A 157 2.08 -2.66 11.57
CA ALA A 157 3.51 -2.93 11.47
C ALA A 157 4.04 -2.72 10.05
N ALA A 158 3.31 -3.16 9.02
CA ALA A 158 3.68 -2.96 7.63
C ALA A 158 3.65 -1.49 7.22
N LEU A 159 2.64 -0.72 7.67
CA LEU A 159 2.57 0.71 7.43
C LEU A 159 3.75 1.45 8.09
N VAL A 160 4.08 1.13 9.35
CA VAL A 160 5.24 1.70 10.05
C VAL A 160 6.54 1.36 9.33
N ALA A 161 6.72 0.11 8.91
CA ALA A 161 7.92 -0.32 8.18
C ALA A 161 8.09 0.43 6.86
N ALA A 162 7.01 0.62 6.09
CA ALA A 162 7.04 1.40 4.86
C ALA A 162 7.44 2.87 5.15
N CYS A 163 6.82 3.51 6.15
CA CYS A 163 7.17 4.87 6.55
C CYS A 163 8.64 4.98 6.99
N ALA A 164 9.15 4.01 7.74
CA ALA A 164 10.53 4.01 8.22
C ALA A 164 11.53 3.93 7.05
N VAL A 165 11.27 3.09 6.04
CA VAL A 165 12.10 2.99 4.84
C VAL A 165 12.05 4.28 4.03
N GLU A 166 10.85 4.85 3.83
CA GLU A 166 10.69 6.12 3.12
C GLU A 166 11.42 7.29 3.82
N ALA A 167 11.39 7.34 5.14
CA ALA A 167 12.11 8.36 5.91
C ALA A 167 13.64 8.12 5.94
N ALA A 168 14.07 6.86 5.91
CA ALA A 168 15.48 6.50 5.98
C ALA A 168 16.27 6.96 4.74
N VAL A 169 15.67 6.86 3.54
CA VAL A 169 16.39 7.21 2.31
C VAL A 169 16.83 8.68 2.27
N PRO A 170 15.95 9.68 2.43
CA PRO A 170 16.38 11.08 2.48
C PRO A 170 17.28 11.37 3.68
N ALA A 171 17.08 10.72 4.83
CA ALA A 171 17.92 10.88 6.00
C ALA A 171 19.37 10.41 5.74
N LEU A 172 19.55 9.25 5.07
CA LEU A 172 20.85 8.74 4.68
C LEU A 172 21.55 9.63 3.65
N LEU A 173 20.80 10.15 2.66
CA LEU A 173 21.35 11.09 1.68
C LEU A 173 21.82 12.39 2.34
N LEU A 174 21.06 12.92 3.30
CA LEU A 174 21.44 14.09 4.07
C LEU A 174 22.64 13.81 5.00
N ALA A 175 22.66 12.65 5.65
CA ALA A 175 23.78 12.25 6.49
C ALA A 175 25.10 12.17 5.71
N GLY A 176 25.06 11.69 4.46
CA GLY A 176 26.23 11.63 3.59
C GLY A 176 26.81 12.98 3.18
N ARG A 177 26.09 14.09 3.44
CA ARG A 177 26.64 15.45 3.25
C ARG A 177 27.50 15.93 4.41
N LEU A 178 27.46 15.22 5.54
CA LEU A 178 28.29 15.53 6.69
C LEU A 178 29.69 14.92 6.50
N PRO A 179 30.78 15.67 6.83
CA PRO A 179 32.15 15.19 6.65
C PRO A 179 32.35 13.90 7.47
N GLY A 180 32.86 12.86 6.82
CA GLY A 180 33.14 11.55 7.44
C GLY A 180 31.96 10.57 7.46
N LEU A 181 30.79 10.93 6.95
CA LEU A 181 29.60 10.04 6.89
C LEU A 181 29.21 9.61 5.46
N ASP A 182 30.05 9.87 4.47
CA ASP A 182 29.79 9.56 3.05
C ASP A 182 29.45 8.08 2.81
N LEU A 183 30.01 7.19 3.62
CA LEU A 183 29.76 5.75 3.52
C LEU A 183 28.31 5.38 3.81
N LEU A 184 27.62 6.14 4.66
CA LEU A 184 26.22 5.88 5.03
C LEU A 184 25.25 6.25 3.90
N ALA A 185 25.59 7.18 3.03
CA ALA A 185 24.76 7.57 1.92
C ALA A 185 24.80 6.58 0.74
N ARG A 186 25.86 5.79 0.60
CA ARG A 186 26.07 4.88 -0.54
C ARG A 186 24.87 3.98 -0.88
N PRO A 187 24.22 3.29 0.09
CA PRO A 187 23.07 2.44 -0.26
C PRO A 187 21.90 3.26 -0.79
N ALA A 188 21.63 4.45 -0.25
CA ALA A 188 20.58 5.34 -0.72
C ALA A 188 20.90 5.92 -2.11
N GLU A 189 22.16 6.33 -2.34
CA GLU A 189 22.62 6.79 -3.65
C GLU A 189 22.52 5.71 -4.72
N LEU A 190 22.93 4.49 -4.43
CA LEU A 190 22.81 3.35 -5.34
C LEU A 190 21.34 3.10 -5.69
N LEU A 191 20.45 3.15 -4.70
CA LEU A 191 19.03 2.99 -4.91
C LEU A 191 18.48 4.04 -5.87
N VAL A 192 18.84 5.31 -5.66
CA VAL A 192 18.39 6.42 -6.51
C VAL A 192 19.02 6.35 -7.90
N ARG A 193 20.30 5.97 -8.02
CA ARG A 193 20.97 5.81 -9.32
C ARG A 193 20.38 4.70 -10.18
N LEU A 194 20.01 3.56 -9.57
CA LEU A 194 19.50 2.40 -10.30
C LEU A 194 18.02 2.48 -10.63
N GLY A 195 17.22 3.06 -9.74
CA GLY A 195 15.76 3.06 -9.87
C GLY A 195 15.10 4.45 -9.85
N GLY A 196 15.90 5.52 -9.86
CA GLY A 196 15.40 6.89 -9.79
C GLY A 196 14.84 7.26 -8.40
N THR A 197 14.29 8.47 -8.31
CA THR A 197 13.72 9.01 -7.06
C THR A 197 12.48 8.25 -6.58
N ALA A 198 11.81 7.53 -7.47
CA ALA A 198 10.64 6.70 -7.17
C ALA A 198 10.97 5.32 -6.62
N ALA A 199 12.24 4.88 -6.66
CA ALA A 199 12.63 3.52 -6.24
C ALA A 199 12.34 3.26 -4.76
N ALA A 200 12.63 4.24 -3.90
CA ALA A 200 12.41 4.13 -2.46
C ALA A 200 10.94 3.87 -2.09
N PRO A 201 9.97 4.69 -2.50
CA PRO A 201 8.56 4.44 -2.19
C PRO A 201 8.03 3.16 -2.85
N VAL A 202 8.50 2.80 -4.06
CA VAL A 202 8.10 1.54 -4.71
C VAL A 202 8.54 0.34 -3.87
N LEU A 203 9.82 0.27 -3.49
CA LEU A 203 10.36 -0.86 -2.73
C LEU A 203 9.76 -0.93 -1.32
N ALA A 204 9.60 0.20 -0.65
CA ALA A 204 9.01 0.26 0.68
C ALA A 204 7.56 -0.25 0.67
N CYS A 205 6.72 0.33 -0.20
CA CYS A 205 5.31 -0.02 -0.26
C CYS A 205 5.07 -1.41 -0.86
N ALA A 206 5.79 -1.81 -1.91
CA ALA A 206 5.65 -3.14 -2.51
C ALA A 206 6.14 -4.24 -1.56
N GLY A 207 7.28 -4.05 -0.89
CA GLY A 207 7.79 -4.97 0.10
C GLY A 207 6.84 -5.16 1.27
N ALA A 208 6.29 -4.07 1.82
CA ALA A 208 5.29 -4.10 2.87
C ALA A 208 3.98 -4.77 2.39
N ALA A 209 3.54 -4.51 1.16
CA ALA A 209 2.36 -5.16 0.58
C ALA A 209 2.55 -6.67 0.41
N LEU A 210 3.72 -7.11 -0.08
CA LEU A 210 4.06 -8.53 -0.20
C LEU A 210 4.09 -9.23 1.16
N ALA A 211 4.68 -8.58 2.18
CA ALA A 211 4.68 -9.09 3.54
C ALA A 211 3.26 -9.23 4.11
N LEU A 212 2.37 -8.25 3.85
CA LEU A 212 0.96 -8.34 4.23
C LEU A 212 0.23 -9.44 3.46
N LEU A 213 0.50 -9.61 2.18
CA LEU A 213 -0.10 -10.68 1.37
C LEU A 213 0.30 -12.06 1.90
N ALA A 214 1.59 -12.26 2.20
CA ALA A 214 2.08 -13.49 2.82
C ALA A 214 1.42 -13.74 4.18
N THR A 215 1.32 -12.70 5.02
CA THR A 215 0.63 -12.76 6.31
C THR A 215 -0.86 -13.09 6.13
N ALA A 216 -1.55 -12.46 5.19
CA ALA A 216 -2.95 -12.74 4.89
C ALA A 216 -3.15 -14.20 4.47
N CYS A 217 -2.27 -14.73 3.62
CA CYS A 217 -2.31 -16.14 3.20
C CYS A 217 -2.11 -17.11 4.35
N THR A 218 -1.32 -16.78 5.38
CA THR A 218 -1.06 -17.65 6.52
C THR A 218 -2.13 -17.51 7.60
N VAL A 219 -2.54 -16.29 7.92
CA VAL A 219 -3.46 -16.00 9.03
C VAL A 219 -4.90 -16.35 8.69
N LEU A 220 -5.36 -16.09 7.47
CA LEU A 220 -6.72 -16.48 7.04
C LEU A 220 -6.89 -18.02 7.04
N VAL A 221 -5.81 -18.75 6.89
CA VAL A 221 -5.83 -20.23 7.00
C VAL A 221 -5.89 -20.69 8.46
N ARG A 222 -5.19 -19.99 9.38
CA ARG A 222 -5.16 -20.37 10.80
C ARG A 222 -6.40 -19.91 11.57
N ALA A 223 -6.99 -18.78 11.22
CA ALA A 223 -8.21 -18.27 11.88
C ALA A 223 -9.40 -19.22 11.72
N SER A 224 -9.44 -20.02 10.67
CA SER A 224 -10.45 -21.05 10.47
C SER A 224 -10.22 -22.32 11.33
N ALA A 225 -9.04 -22.49 11.92
CA ALA A 225 -8.71 -23.67 12.74
C ALA A 225 -9.10 -23.53 14.23
N HIS A 226 -9.53 -22.35 14.68
CA HIS A 226 -9.77 -22.04 16.09
C HIS A 226 -11.18 -21.56 16.44
N THR A 227 -12.15 -21.72 15.54
CA THR A 227 -13.57 -21.55 15.90
C THR A 227 -14.12 -22.90 16.36
N PRO A 228 -14.41 -23.07 17.66
CA PRO A 228 -15.09 -24.26 18.17
C PRO A 228 -16.52 -24.33 17.64
#